data_42611a36a165e3e58407cbffee735ae6
#
_entry.id   42611a36a165e3e58407cbffee735ae6
#
_cell.length_a   1.000
_cell.length_b   1.000
_cell.length_c   1.000
_cell.angle_alpha   90.00
_cell.angle_beta   90.00
_cell.angle_gamma   90.00
#
_symmetry.space_group_name_H-M   'P 1'
#
loop_
_entity.id
_entity.type
_entity.pdbx_description
1 polymer ?
#
loop_
_entity_poly.entity_id
_entity_poly.type
_entity_poly.pdbx_seq_one_letter_code
_entity_poly.pdbx_strand_id
1 'polypeptide(L)'
;MSRFTIYDLAATIDARAASGGEASYTRKLLDKGAEHCAKKLGEEAVETVIAAVENDRDHLIAESADQLFHLLVLLKSRGVKLEDVEAALAQRTTMSGLEEKAARKRD
;
A
#
# COMPACT_ATOMS: atom_id res chain seq x y z
N MET A 1 7.79 16.87 -18.26
CA MET A 1 6.90 16.80 -17.10
C MET A 1 7.08 15.49 -16.37
N SER A 2 7.36 15.54 -15.10
CA SER A 2 7.61 14.31 -14.37
C SER A 2 6.29 13.63 -13.99
N ARG A 3 6.35 12.33 -13.94
CA ARG A 3 5.23 11.51 -13.58
C ARG A 3 5.23 11.27 -12.08
N PHE A 4 4.06 11.35 -11.46
CA PHE A 4 3.93 10.98 -10.05
C PHE A 4 4.03 9.46 -9.93
N THR A 5 4.91 8.98 -9.06
CA THR A 5 5.16 7.55 -8.91
C THR A 5 4.81 7.10 -7.50
N ILE A 6 4.79 5.77 -7.31
CA ILE A 6 4.55 5.21 -5.99
C ILE A 6 5.67 5.61 -5.03
N TYR A 7 6.87 5.86 -5.52
CA TYR A 7 7.97 6.36 -4.68
C TYR A 7 7.73 7.78 -4.23
N ASP A 8 7.11 8.60 -5.09
CA ASP A 8 6.73 9.95 -4.71
C ASP A 8 5.69 9.90 -3.58
N LEU A 9 4.76 8.96 -3.66
CA LEU A 9 3.77 8.78 -2.60
C LEU A 9 4.45 8.37 -1.29
N ALA A 10 5.38 7.43 -1.36
CA ALA A 10 6.12 7.00 -0.17
C ALA A 10 6.87 8.17 0.46
N ALA A 11 7.50 9.01 -0.35
CA ALA A 11 8.21 10.18 0.15
C ALA A 11 7.26 11.17 0.79
N THR A 12 6.07 11.35 0.20
CA THR A 12 5.05 12.23 0.77
C THR A 12 4.61 11.74 2.14
N ILE A 13 4.39 10.42 2.25
CA ILE A 13 3.98 9.83 3.53
C ILE A 13 5.06 10.02 4.59
N ASP A 14 6.33 9.81 4.21
CA ASP A 14 7.43 10.02 5.14
C ASP A 14 7.49 11.48 5.61
N ALA A 15 7.31 12.42 4.70
CA ALA A 15 7.34 13.84 5.04
C ALA A 15 6.20 14.21 5.98
N ARG A 16 5.01 13.70 5.72
CA ARG A 16 3.86 13.99 6.58
C ARG A 16 3.98 13.33 7.94
N ALA A 17 4.57 12.14 7.99
CA ALA A 17 4.81 11.47 9.27
C ALA A 17 5.77 12.27 10.14
N ALA A 18 6.76 12.92 9.53
CA ALA A 18 7.76 13.69 10.26
C ALA A 18 7.31 15.09 10.63
N SER A 19 6.28 15.62 9.96
CA SER A 19 5.91 17.03 10.10
C SER A 19 5.30 17.39 11.46
N GLY A 20 4.68 16.41 12.12
CA GLY A 20 4.05 16.66 13.40
C GLY A 20 2.77 17.47 13.32
N GLY A 21 2.27 17.75 12.13
CA GLY A 21 1.07 18.53 11.96
C GLY A 21 -0.19 17.76 12.32
N GLU A 22 -1.04 18.36 13.14
CA GLU A 22 -2.26 17.67 13.55
C GLU A 22 -3.27 17.53 12.43
N ALA A 23 -3.14 18.34 11.40
CA ALA A 23 -4.06 18.26 10.27
C ALA A 23 -3.78 17.11 9.32
N SER A 24 -2.62 16.47 9.46
CA SER A 24 -2.23 15.40 8.55
C SER A 24 -3.02 14.12 8.81
N TYR A 25 -3.72 13.65 7.81
CA TYR A 25 -4.42 12.37 7.90
C TYR A 25 -3.43 11.22 8.07
N THR A 26 -2.31 11.29 7.36
CA THR A 26 -1.24 10.29 7.50
C THR A 26 -0.77 10.19 8.94
N ARG A 27 -0.52 11.33 9.57
CA ARG A 27 -0.04 11.34 10.94
C ARG A 27 -1.09 10.76 11.88
N LYS A 28 -2.36 11.07 11.66
CA LYS A 28 -3.42 10.51 12.50
C LYS A 28 -3.48 9.01 12.39
N LEU A 29 -3.34 8.47 11.18
CA LEU A 29 -3.34 7.02 10.98
C LEU A 29 -2.17 6.38 11.72
N LEU A 30 -0.98 6.94 11.56
CA LEU A 30 0.21 6.38 12.20
C LEU A 30 0.11 6.43 13.72
N ASP A 31 -0.45 7.51 14.25
CA ASP A 31 -0.60 7.67 15.70
C ASP A 31 -1.53 6.62 16.30
N LYS A 32 -2.47 6.11 15.50
CA LYS A 32 -3.39 5.08 15.98
C LYS A 32 -2.77 3.68 15.96
N GLY A 33 -1.62 3.53 15.31
CA GLY A 33 -0.87 2.29 15.36
C GLY A 33 -1.13 1.34 14.21
N ALA A 34 -0.32 0.28 14.15
CA ALA A 34 -0.32 -0.64 13.03
C ALA A 34 -1.63 -1.40 12.86
N GLU A 35 -2.28 -1.76 13.97
CA GLU A 35 -3.55 -2.49 13.87
C GLU A 35 -4.62 -1.65 13.18
N HIS A 36 -4.68 -0.37 13.52
CA HIS A 36 -5.63 0.52 12.87
C HIS A 36 -5.30 0.71 11.39
N CYS A 37 -4.02 0.88 11.09
CA CYS A 37 -3.58 1.03 9.70
C CYS A 37 -3.93 -0.22 8.89
N ALA A 38 -3.78 -1.41 9.49
CA ALA A 38 -4.13 -2.66 8.83
C ALA A 38 -5.62 -2.75 8.58
N LYS A 39 -6.43 -2.32 9.55
CA LYS A 39 -7.89 -2.32 9.41
C LYS A 39 -8.30 -1.42 8.24
N LYS A 40 -7.69 -0.24 8.14
CA LYS A 40 -8.01 0.68 7.05
C LYS A 40 -7.66 0.10 5.70
N LEU A 41 -6.50 -0.56 5.60
CA LEU A 41 -6.13 -1.22 4.36
C LEU A 41 -7.16 -2.29 3.98
N GLY A 42 -7.60 -3.07 4.96
CA GLY A 42 -8.59 -4.10 4.70
C GLY A 42 -9.89 -3.53 4.18
N GLU A 43 -10.34 -2.41 4.75
CA GLU A 43 -11.56 -1.74 4.30
C GLU A 43 -11.42 -1.27 2.85
N GLU A 44 -10.27 -0.68 2.51
CA GLU A 44 -10.07 -0.20 1.14
C GLU A 44 -9.93 -1.35 0.15
N ALA A 45 -9.37 -2.47 0.58
CA ALA A 45 -9.27 -3.65 -0.27
C ALA A 45 -10.66 -4.18 -0.62
N VAL A 46 -11.57 -4.22 0.35
CA VAL A 46 -12.95 -4.65 0.11
C VAL A 46 -13.64 -3.69 -0.85
N GLU A 47 -13.45 -2.38 -0.68
CA GLU A 47 -14.05 -1.40 -1.59
C GLU A 47 -13.52 -1.56 -3.01
N THR A 48 -12.23 -1.89 -3.14
CA THR A 48 -11.64 -2.13 -4.45
C THR A 48 -12.29 -3.34 -5.13
N VAL A 49 -12.49 -4.42 -4.36
CA VAL A 49 -13.14 -5.61 -4.89
C VAL A 49 -14.56 -5.30 -5.36
N ILE A 50 -15.31 -4.57 -4.55
CA ILE A 50 -16.69 -4.20 -4.89
C ILE A 50 -16.71 -3.38 -6.17
N ALA A 51 -15.82 -2.39 -6.29
CA ALA A 51 -15.78 -1.55 -7.48
C ALA A 51 -15.47 -2.36 -8.73
N ALA A 52 -14.56 -3.34 -8.61
CA ALA A 52 -14.19 -4.19 -9.73
C ALA A 52 -15.36 -5.09 -10.16
N VAL A 53 -16.05 -5.69 -9.18
CA VAL A 53 -17.17 -6.58 -9.46
C VAL A 53 -18.32 -5.82 -10.10
N GLU A 54 -18.53 -4.57 -9.68
CA GLU A 54 -19.58 -3.72 -10.26
C GLU A 54 -19.20 -3.18 -11.62
N ASN A 55 -17.99 -3.39 -12.07
CA ASN A 55 -17.49 -2.90 -13.34
C ASN A 55 -17.56 -1.36 -13.43
N ASP A 56 -17.28 -0.70 -12.33
CA ASP A 56 -17.28 0.76 -12.26
C ASP A 56 -15.82 1.22 -12.35
N ARG A 57 -15.41 1.62 -13.56
CA ARG A 57 -14.02 1.96 -13.83
C ARG A 57 -13.48 3.09 -12.96
N ASP A 58 -14.23 4.17 -12.87
CA ASP A 58 -13.75 5.34 -12.11
C ASP A 58 -13.68 5.05 -10.63
N HIS A 59 -14.65 4.31 -10.10
CA HIS A 59 -14.64 3.91 -8.71
C HIS A 59 -13.48 2.97 -8.42
N LEU A 60 -13.20 2.04 -9.35
CA LEU A 60 -12.07 1.13 -9.18
C LEU A 60 -10.74 1.87 -9.12
N ILE A 61 -10.57 2.88 -9.98
CA ILE A 61 -9.36 3.70 -9.98
C ILE A 61 -9.22 4.41 -8.63
N ALA A 62 -10.29 5.02 -8.14
CA ALA A 62 -10.25 5.76 -6.89
C ALA A 62 -9.94 4.86 -5.70
N GLU A 63 -10.60 3.69 -5.63
CA GLU A 63 -10.37 2.77 -4.51
C GLU A 63 -8.99 2.13 -4.57
N SER A 64 -8.49 1.88 -5.78
CA SER A 64 -7.13 1.36 -5.93
C SER A 64 -6.11 2.36 -5.43
N ALA A 65 -6.31 3.64 -5.70
CA ALA A 65 -5.42 4.69 -5.19
C ALA A 65 -5.46 4.72 -3.66
N ASP A 66 -6.66 4.62 -3.07
CA ASP A 66 -6.79 4.59 -1.62
C ASP A 66 -6.13 3.35 -1.02
N GLN A 67 -6.25 2.21 -1.70
CA GLN A 67 -5.64 0.98 -1.22
C GLN A 67 -4.12 1.10 -1.21
N LEU A 68 -3.53 1.65 -2.26
CA LEU A 68 -2.08 1.84 -2.32
C LEU A 68 -1.62 2.80 -1.23
N PHE A 69 -2.36 3.89 -1.02
CA PHE A 69 -2.04 4.83 0.05
C PHE A 69 -2.02 4.12 1.41
N HIS A 70 -3.08 3.39 1.73
CA HIS A 70 -3.17 2.73 3.03
C HIS A 70 -2.15 1.60 3.17
N LEU A 71 -1.79 0.94 2.08
CA LEU A 71 -0.73 -0.06 2.13
C LEU A 71 0.59 0.59 2.53
N LEU A 72 0.93 1.73 1.92
CA LEU A 72 2.18 2.40 2.24
C LEU A 72 2.20 2.94 3.67
N VAL A 73 1.04 3.42 4.16
CA VAL A 73 0.95 3.86 5.55
C VAL A 73 1.16 2.68 6.50
N LEU A 74 0.56 1.53 6.20
CA LEU A 74 0.73 0.33 7.02
C LEU A 74 2.20 -0.08 7.05
N LEU A 75 2.86 -0.12 5.90
CA LEU A 75 4.27 -0.45 5.84
C LEU A 75 5.09 0.51 6.70
N LYS A 76 4.80 1.80 6.60
CA LYS A 76 5.49 2.81 7.40
C LYS A 76 5.29 2.53 8.89
N SER A 77 4.08 2.15 9.30
CA SER A 77 3.78 1.91 10.70
C SER A 77 4.58 0.75 11.28
N ARG A 78 5.07 -0.15 10.44
CA ARG A 78 5.87 -1.30 10.87
C ARG A 78 7.33 -1.17 10.48
N GLY A 79 7.75 0.00 9.99
CA GLY A 79 9.15 0.24 9.63
C GLY A 79 9.62 -0.51 8.40
N VAL A 80 8.70 -0.92 7.53
CA VAL A 80 9.05 -1.62 6.30
C VAL A 80 9.09 -0.60 5.16
N LYS A 81 10.17 -0.63 4.39
CA LYS A 81 10.34 0.32 3.30
C LYS A 81 9.80 -0.25 2.00
N LEU A 82 9.35 0.65 1.12
CA LEU A 82 8.87 0.23 -0.20
C LEU A 82 9.94 -0.55 -0.95
N GLU A 83 11.21 -0.17 -0.79
CA GLU A 83 12.31 -0.88 -1.44
C GLU A 83 12.38 -2.34 -1.02
N ASP A 84 12.01 -2.66 0.20
CA ASP A 84 12.00 -4.05 0.66
C ASP A 84 10.94 -4.87 -0.07
N VAL A 85 9.77 -4.27 -0.30
CA VAL A 85 8.70 -4.92 -1.04
C VAL A 85 9.12 -5.09 -2.50
N GLU A 86 9.75 -4.06 -3.05
CA GLU A 86 10.22 -4.10 -4.43
C GLU A 86 11.25 -5.21 -4.63
N ALA A 87 12.16 -5.36 -3.67
CA ALA A 87 13.17 -6.43 -3.74
C ALA A 87 12.51 -7.81 -3.75
N ALA A 88 11.47 -8.00 -2.93
CA ALA A 88 10.74 -9.26 -2.92
C ALA A 88 10.07 -9.53 -4.27
N LEU A 89 9.50 -8.49 -4.87
CA LEU A 89 8.88 -8.64 -6.18
C LEU A 89 9.92 -8.98 -7.25
N ALA A 90 11.07 -8.32 -7.20
CA ALA A 90 12.14 -8.57 -8.17
C ALA A 90 12.58 -10.02 -8.10
N GLN A 91 12.71 -10.56 -6.90
CA GLN A 91 13.13 -11.94 -6.74
C GLN A 91 12.09 -12.90 -7.30
N ARG A 92 10.81 -12.63 -7.07
CA ARG A 92 9.75 -13.50 -7.57
C ARG A 92 9.65 -13.49 -9.08
N THR A 93 9.95 -12.36 -9.71
CA THR A 93 9.82 -12.26 -11.16
C THR A 93 10.97 -12.90 -11.91
N THR A 94 11.99 -13.43 -11.22
CA THR A 94 13.05 -14.19 -11.88
C THR A 94 12.65 -15.65 -12.13
N MET A 95 11.46 -16.06 -11.65
CA MET A 95 10.96 -17.43 -11.82
C MET A 95 9.62 -17.40 -12.52
N SER A 96 9.24 -18.53 -13.12
CA SER A 96 7.88 -18.64 -13.64
C SER A 96 6.90 -18.61 -12.47
N GLY A 97 5.64 -18.27 -12.78
CA GLY A 97 4.61 -18.25 -11.74
C GLY A 97 4.45 -19.55 -10.99
N LEU A 98 4.54 -20.67 -11.72
CA LEU A 98 4.43 -21.98 -11.09
C LEU A 98 5.63 -22.29 -10.22
N GLU A 99 6.83 -21.94 -10.68
CA GLU A 99 8.04 -22.16 -9.89
C GLU A 99 8.02 -21.31 -8.62
N GLU A 100 7.58 -20.08 -8.73
CA GLU A 100 7.52 -19.19 -7.58
C GLU A 100 6.53 -19.73 -6.55
N LYS A 101 5.37 -20.17 -7.01
CA LYS A 101 4.35 -20.69 -6.11
C LYS A 101 4.83 -21.95 -5.40
N ALA A 102 5.55 -22.82 -6.11
CA ALA A 102 6.07 -24.05 -5.53
C ALA A 102 7.16 -23.78 -4.52
N ALA A 103 7.96 -22.71 -4.72
CA ALA A 103 9.05 -22.38 -3.83
C ALA A 103 8.57 -21.76 -2.52
N ARG A 104 7.38 -21.11 -2.52
CA ARG A 104 6.86 -20.52 -1.29
C ARG A 104 6.36 -21.62 -0.36
N LYS A 105 6.76 -21.50 0.89
CA LYS A 105 6.23 -22.41 1.82
C LYS A 105 4.84 -22.04 2.07
N ARG A 106 3.97 -22.84 1.83
CA ARG A 106 2.72 -22.46 1.99
C ARG A 106 2.26 -22.79 3.14
N ASP A 107 1.59 -22.35 3.57
CA ASP A 107 1.05 -22.66 4.68
C ASP A 107 -0.27 -22.35 4.70
#